data_8134fae640107b861406681ae870f733
#
_entry.id   8134fae640107b861406681ae870f733
#
_cell.length_a   1.000
_cell.length_b   1.000
_cell.length_c   1.000
_cell.angle_alpha   90.00
_cell.angle_beta   90.00
_cell.angle_gamma   90.00
#
_symmetry.space_group_name_H-M   'P 1'
#
loop_
_entity.id
_entity.type
_entity.pdbx_description
1 polymer ?
#
loop_
_entity_poly.entity_id
_entity_poly.type
_entity_poly.pdbx_seq_one_letter_code
_entity_poly.pdbx_strand_id
1 'polypeptide(L)'
;HKEYRRQRQMCIRDRQGGGPGQPPPPAPEKGDLSKLWDLLGVHFNVNPKNRLSSIKTELLLLQSNASRSLGPARGRFAEVGTFFTKLSDLIKKASEYEARLNANSPLSTNDWNSLQLTVLRDSVSGLDYSHPIRNFIEQKLLDPVDTKLKGLEKRILRDAYNPFPKIPRSENFPDEFIYVGGTSDSMADGLVTSELQYCLFTCPGSLYEMPKSSLSFKPLLKTRGGELSGTTSLDNFWTGGVFGTPRRFNPARTTYSDSGAETIAASISGTVQDGNQTNQINVILVADIDVLADPFFNIRSRGPESDFPLDVDNVTFSLNMIDSLTKEDHLLEIRNRRRLHRTLEEFEKSIEKARGEATQTIQQAENSIQLILQEEQRKLNEALADVQNSQGNMTQGQFMQLLQTEAAKLQKNLAKRERELRQDTNTKVKSAERQRDREIKEKQEDIQFMSVFLPPIPLLIIAFFVFLRKRKAEIQGAIVSRVRS
;
A
#
# COMPACT_ATOMS: atom_id res chain seq x y z
N HIS A 1 15.14 20.63 18.95
CA HIS A 1 15.99 20.64 17.74
C HIS A 1 17.39 20.01 17.96
N LYS A 2 18.07 20.28 19.07
CA LYS A 2 19.36 19.67 19.40
C LYS A 2 19.20 18.21 19.86
N GLU A 3 18.16 17.89 20.59
CA GLU A 3 17.85 16.52 21.06
C GLU A 3 17.50 15.59 19.91
N TYR A 4 16.68 16.05 18.96
CA TYR A 4 16.30 15.30 17.76
C TYR A 4 17.48 15.04 16.81
N ARG A 5 18.37 16.01 16.63
CA ARG A 5 19.64 15.78 15.91
C ARG A 5 20.54 14.77 16.63
N ARG A 6 20.57 14.76 17.96
CA ARG A 6 21.32 13.77 18.73
C ARG A 6 20.72 12.36 18.56
N GLN A 7 19.40 12.21 18.62
CA GLN A 7 18.73 10.91 18.39
C GLN A 7 18.99 10.40 16.96
N ARG A 8 18.89 11.26 15.93
CA ARG A 8 19.20 10.88 14.54
C ARG A 8 20.68 10.56 14.34
N GLN A 9 21.59 11.28 14.98
CA GLN A 9 23.02 10.98 14.97
C GLN A 9 23.34 9.69 15.76
N MET A 10 22.63 9.40 16.84
CA MET A 10 22.75 8.12 17.55
C MET A 10 22.29 6.96 16.65
N CYS A 11 21.13 7.05 16.01
CA CYS A 11 20.66 6.01 15.07
C CYS A 11 21.60 5.78 13.87
N ILE A 12 22.32 6.81 13.41
CA ILE A 12 23.32 6.69 12.35
C ILE A 12 24.66 6.16 12.90
N ARG A 13 25.04 6.55 14.11
CA ARG A 13 26.29 6.10 14.75
C ARG A 13 26.21 4.61 15.17
N ASP A 14 25.07 4.15 15.64
CA ASP A 14 24.86 2.75 16.00
C ASP A 14 24.92 1.81 14.78
N ARG A 15 24.71 2.34 13.55
CA ARG A 15 24.91 1.58 12.31
C ARG A 15 26.38 1.53 11.83
N GLN A 16 27.26 2.38 12.37
CA GLN A 16 28.68 2.45 11.99
C GLN A 16 29.64 1.82 13.01
N GLY A 17 29.13 1.31 14.14
CA GLY A 17 29.94 0.87 15.28
C GLY A 17 30.35 -0.60 15.31
N GLY A 18 30.18 -1.35 14.24
CA GLY A 18 30.66 -2.74 14.17
C GLY A 18 31.98 -2.82 13.39
N GLY A 19 33.09 -3.10 14.09
CA GLY A 19 34.34 -3.49 13.43
C GLY A 19 34.15 -4.78 12.63
N PRO A 20 35.04 -5.11 11.67
CA PRO A 20 34.89 -6.32 10.85
C PRO A 20 34.87 -7.56 11.76
N GLY A 21 33.72 -8.24 11.83
CA GLY A 21 33.53 -9.49 12.56
C GLY A 21 32.70 -9.43 13.83
N GLN A 22 32.23 -8.26 14.29
CA GLN A 22 31.27 -8.19 15.39
C GLN A 22 29.83 -8.06 14.86
N PRO A 23 28.88 -8.88 15.38
CA PRO A 23 27.48 -8.67 15.07
C PRO A 23 27.04 -7.29 15.54
N PRO A 24 26.18 -6.56 14.79
CA PRO A 24 25.67 -5.29 15.24
C PRO A 24 24.97 -5.45 16.59
N PRO A 25 25.11 -4.48 17.52
CA PRO A 25 24.41 -4.51 18.78
C PRO A 25 22.90 -4.66 18.53
N PRO A 26 22.16 -5.40 19.40
CA PRO A 26 20.73 -5.54 19.26
C PRO A 26 20.10 -4.14 19.22
N ALA A 27 19.17 -3.94 18.28
CA ALA A 27 18.43 -2.68 18.20
C ALA A 27 17.76 -2.40 19.56
N PRO A 28 17.81 -1.16 20.08
CA PRO A 28 17.14 -0.83 21.33
C PRO A 28 15.66 -1.22 21.24
N GLU A 29 15.14 -1.80 22.32
CA GLU A 29 13.73 -2.18 22.40
C GLU A 29 12.87 -0.94 22.13
N LYS A 30 11.93 -1.06 21.20
CA LYS A 30 10.95 0.00 20.93
C LYS A 30 10.07 0.13 22.16
N GLY A 31 9.89 1.35 22.66
CA GLY A 31 8.95 1.64 23.73
C GLY A 31 7.55 1.14 23.39
N ASP A 32 6.85 0.58 24.36
CA ASP A 32 5.46 0.15 24.21
C ASP A 32 4.52 1.36 24.22
N LEU A 33 3.96 1.69 23.07
CA LEU A 33 2.97 2.77 22.88
C LEU A 33 1.52 2.25 22.83
N SER A 34 1.28 0.96 23.14
CA SER A 34 -0.06 0.35 23.06
C SER A 34 -1.09 1.11 23.89
N LYS A 35 -0.72 1.52 25.12
CA LYS A 35 -1.59 2.33 25.99
C LYS A 35 -1.96 3.69 25.39
N LEU A 36 -1.05 4.32 24.64
CA LEU A 36 -1.32 5.58 23.97
C LEU A 36 -2.30 5.37 22.81
N TRP A 37 -2.12 4.30 22.05
CA TRP A 37 -3.03 3.98 20.94
C TRP A 37 -4.43 3.61 21.43
N ASP A 38 -4.52 2.84 22.51
CA ASP A 38 -5.79 2.54 23.17
C ASP A 38 -6.49 3.82 23.68
N LEU A 39 -5.73 4.74 24.30
CA LEU A 39 -6.24 6.02 24.76
C LEU A 39 -6.78 6.89 23.62
N LEU A 40 -6.05 6.96 22.51
CA LEU A 40 -6.43 7.72 21.32
C LEU A 40 -7.51 7.01 20.48
N GLY A 41 -7.83 5.76 20.75
CA GLY A 41 -8.81 4.97 20.03
C GLY A 41 -8.40 4.69 18.59
N VAL A 42 -7.11 4.37 18.34
CA VAL A 42 -6.58 4.15 16.99
C VAL A 42 -5.85 2.84 16.84
N HIS A 43 -5.95 2.27 15.65
CA HIS A 43 -5.12 1.16 15.17
C HIS A 43 -4.26 1.58 13.97
N PHE A 44 -3.10 0.95 13.82
CA PHE A 44 -2.16 1.20 12.73
C PHE A 44 -2.08 0.03 11.75
N ASN A 45 -1.86 0.35 10.49
CA ASN A 45 -1.43 -0.53 9.38
C ASN A 45 -2.38 -1.64 8.94
N VAL A 46 -3.40 -1.98 9.70
CA VAL A 46 -4.34 -3.04 9.30
C VAL A 46 -5.74 -2.71 9.78
N ASN A 47 -6.69 -2.69 8.87
CA ASN A 47 -8.11 -2.61 9.22
C ASN A 47 -8.46 -3.78 10.16
N PRO A 48 -9.02 -3.54 11.36
CA PRO A 48 -9.35 -4.59 12.33
C PRO A 48 -10.21 -5.71 11.75
N LYS A 49 -11.16 -5.40 10.87
CA LYS A 49 -12.01 -6.40 10.21
C LYS A 49 -11.21 -7.29 9.25
N ASN A 50 -10.35 -6.68 8.43
CA ASN A 50 -9.49 -7.40 7.48
C ASN A 50 -8.44 -8.25 8.21
N ARG A 51 -7.86 -7.73 9.30
CA ARG A 51 -6.94 -8.48 10.17
C ARG A 51 -7.61 -9.73 10.72
N LEU A 52 -8.79 -9.58 11.29
CA LEU A 52 -9.53 -10.69 11.90
C LEU A 52 -9.97 -11.73 10.87
N SER A 53 -10.46 -11.29 9.72
CA SER A 53 -10.80 -12.18 8.60
C SER A 53 -9.60 -12.98 8.12
N SER A 54 -8.42 -12.35 8.02
CA SER A 54 -7.17 -13.03 7.66
C SER A 54 -6.74 -14.04 8.72
N ILE A 55 -6.80 -13.69 10.01
CA ILE A 55 -6.51 -14.62 11.12
C ILE A 55 -7.42 -15.83 11.05
N LYS A 56 -8.72 -15.62 10.90
CA LYS A 56 -9.73 -16.70 10.82
C LYS A 56 -9.44 -17.62 9.62
N THR A 57 -9.15 -17.05 8.46
CA THR A 57 -8.84 -17.83 7.25
C THR A 57 -7.60 -18.69 7.44
N GLU A 58 -6.52 -18.14 8.00
CA GLU A 58 -5.29 -18.91 8.26
C GLU A 58 -5.51 -19.99 9.32
N LEU A 59 -6.32 -19.75 10.36
CA LEU A 59 -6.66 -20.76 11.37
C LEU A 59 -7.49 -21.91 10.76
N LEU A 60 -8.41 -21.62 9.85
CA LEU A 60 -9.19 -22.64 9.13
C LEU A 60 -8.30 -23.47 8.20
N LEU A 61 -7.37 -22.85 7.49
CA LEU A 61 -6.37 -23.55 6.66
C LEU A 61 -5.46 -24.42 7.52
N LEU A 62 -5.01 -23.88 8.67
CA LEU A 62 -4.21 -24.62 9.65
C LEU A 62 -4.98 -25.87 10.15
N GLN A 63 -6.27 -25.72 10.46
CA GLN A 63 -7.13 -26.85 10.89
C GLN A 63 -7.23 -27.92 9.80
N SER A 64 -7.44 -27.52 8.55
CA SER A 64 -7.50 -28.44 7.41
C SER A 64 -6.18 -29.20 7.21
N ASN A 65 -5.05 -28.48 7.22
CA ASN A 65 -3.74 -29.07 7.06
C ASN A 65 -3.35 -30.00 8.23
N ALA A 66 -3.63 -29.55 9.46
CA ALA A 66 -3.40 -30.35 10.66
C ALA A 66 -4.26 -31.63 10.66
N SER A 67 -5.54 -31.54 10.30
CA SER A 67 -6.44 -32.71 10.24
C SER A 67 -5.95 -33.74 9.24
N ARG A 68 -5.42 -33.29 8.09
CA ARG A 68 -4.86 -34.19 7.05
C ARG A 68 -3.58 -34.87 7.51
N SER A 69 -2.68 -34.14 8.19
CA SER A 69 -1.36 -34.63 8.54
C SER A 69 -1.30 -35.35 9.89
N LEU A 70 -2.06 -34.86 10.87
CA LEU A 70 -2.03 -35.32 12.26
C LEU A 70 -3.28 -36.08 12.70
N GLY A 71 -4.30 -36.19 11.86
CA GLY A 71 -5.54 -36.91 12.19
C GLY A 71 -5.31 -38.31 12.76
N PRO A 72 -4.43 -39.14 12.16
CA PRO A 72 -4.10 -40.48 12.67
C PRO A 72 -3.39 -40.47 14.04
N ALA A 73 -2.70 -39.39 14.38
CA ALA A 73 -1.96 -39.25 15.65
C ALA A 73 -2.83 -38.72 16.80
N ARG A 74 -4.03 -38.16 16.52
CA ARG A 74 -4.90 -37.51 17.49
C ARG A 74 -5.32 -38.41 18.65
N GLY A 75 -5.49 -39.69 18.40
CA GLY A 75 -5.86 -40.65 19.45
C GLY A 75 -4.65 -41.31 20.14
N ARG A 76 -3.43 -41.07 19.63
CA ARG A 76 -2.20 -41.67 20.19
C ARG A 76 -1.44 -40.76 21.12
N PHE A 77 -1.56 -39.45 20.95
CA PHE A 77 -0.85 -38.43 21.73
C PHE A 77 -1.85 -37.42 22.30
N ALA A 78 -1.88 -37.26 23.61
CA ALA A 78 -2.78 -36.35 24.32
C ALA A 78 -2.55 -34.90 23.89
N GLU A 79 -1.31 -34.52 23.62
CA GLU A 79 -0.87 -33.18 23.21
C GLU A 79 -1.46 -32.83 21.83
N VAL A 80 -1.53 -33.78 20.90
CA VAL A 80 -2.17 -33.59 19.59
C VAL A 80 -3.67 -33.37 19.76
N GLY A 81 -4.31 -34.12 20.67
CA GLY A 81 -5.71 -33.89 21.03
C GLY A 81 -5.94 -32.48 21.59
N THR A 82 -5.09 -32.05 22.51
CA THR A 82 -5.11 -30.71 23.12
C THR A 82 -4.89 -29.62 22.06
N PHE A 83 -3.95 -29.80 21.14
CA PHE A 83 -3.72 -28.89 20.01
C PHE A 83 -4.99 -28.67 19.17
N PHE A 84 -5.69 -29.74 18.78
CA PHE A 84 -6.93 -29.62 18.02
C PHE A 84 -8.05 -28.93 18.79
N THR A 85 -8.16 -29.18 20.10
CA THR A 85 -9.14 -28.49 20.95
C THR A 85 -8.84 -27.01 21.02
N LYS A 86 -7.62 -26.61 21.31
CA LYS A 86 -7.18 -25.21 21.37
C LYS A 86 -7.35 -24.50 20.02
N LEU A 87 -7.05 -25.18 18.91
CA LEU A 87 -7.24 -24.64 17.57
C LEU A 87 -8.72 -24.37 17.26
N SER A 88 -9.61 -25.29 17.63
CA SER A 88 -11.07 -25.10 17.49
C SER A 88 -11.56 -23.94 18.36
N ASP A 89 -11.05 -23.79 19.58
CA ASP A 89 -11.39 -22.68 20.47
C ASP A 89 -10.93 -21.32 19.88
N LEU A 90 -9.75 -21.26 19.27
CA LEU A 90 -9.26 -20.05 18.60
C LEU A 90 -10.13 -19.66 17.40
N ILE A 91 -10.54 -20.63 16.58
CA ILE A 91 -11.43 -20.39 15.43
C ILE A 91 -12.79 -19.88 15.92
N LYS A 92 -13.32 -20.47 17.00
CA LYS A 92 -14.57 -20.02 17.63
C LYS A 92 -14.46 -18.58 18.12
N LYS A 93 -13.40 -18.25 18.87
CA LYS A 93 -13.12 -16.89 19.33
C LYS A 93 -12.99 -15.90 18.16
N ALA A 94 -12.24 -16.25 17.11
CA ALA A 94 -12.13 -15.41 15.93
C ALA A 94 -13.50 -15.13 15.29
N SER A 95 -14.39 -16.12 15.24
CA SER A 95 -15.75 -15.95 14.73
C SER A 95 -16.63 -15.07 15.63
N GLU A 96 -16.51 -15.21 16.96
CA GLU A 96 -17.20 -14.36 17.93
C GLU A 96 -16.72 -12.91 17.85
N TYR A 97 -15.43 -12.69 17.68
CA TYR A 97 -14.85 -11.36 17.53
C TYR A 97 -15.22 -10.69 16.19
N GLU A 98 -15.32 -11.49 15.13
CA GLU A 98 -15.83 -11.00 13.84
C GLU A 98 -17.28 -10.52 13.95
N ALA A 99 -18.12 -11.27 14.65
CA ALA A 99 -19.51 -10.86 14.94
C ALA A 99 -19.56 -9.56 15.77
N ARG A 100 -18.66 -9.42 16.78
CA ARG A 100 -18.53 -8.19 17.58
C ARG A 100 -18.12 -6.98 16.73
N LEU A 101 -17.10 -7.11 15.86
CA LEU A 101 -16.66 -6.03 14.97
C LEU A 101 -17.74 -5.65 13.95
N ASN A 102 -18.51 -6.62 13.46
CA ASN A 102 -19.63 -6.35 12.56
C ASN A 102 -20.79 -5.63 13.25
N ALA A 103 -20.98 -5.89 14.56
CA ALA A 103 -21.90 -5.14 15.41
C ALA A 103 -21.31 -3.82 15.95
N ASN A 104 -20.23 -3.31 15.36
CA ASN A 104 -19.49 -2.12 15.79
C ASN A 104 -19.07 -2.16 17.28
N SER A 105 -18.75 -3.35 17.79
CA SER A 105 -18.22 -3.55 19.15
C SER A 105 -16.71 -3.71 19.09
N PRO A 106 -15.91 -2.83 19.74
CA PRO A 106 -14.46 -2.89 19.65
C PRO A 106 -13.88 -4.15 20.26
N LEU A 107 -12.71 -4.53 19.78
CA LEU A 107 -11.85 -5.53 20.42
C LEU A 107 -10.76 -4.81 21.21
N SER A 108 -10.60 -5.20 22.47
CA SER A 108 -9.52 -4.71 23.31
C SER A 108 -8.17 -5.34 22.91
N THR A 109 -7.08 -4.77 23.37
CA THR A 109 -5.73 -5.37 23.22
C THR A 109 -5.68 -6.80 23.75
N ASN A 110 -6.40 -7.08 24.85
CA ASN A 110 -6.49 -8.43 25.40
C ASN A 110 -7.23 -9.39 24.48
N ASP A 111 -8.27 -8.93 23.77
CA ASP A 111 -8.98 -9.76 22.79
C ASP A 111 -8.01 -10.17 21.66
N TRP A 112 -7.22 -9.22 21.13
CA TRP A 112 -6.20 -9.48 20.11
C TRP A 112 -5.11 -10.43 20.60
N ASN A 113 -4.62 -10.24 21.83
CA ASN A 113 -3.63 -11.11 22.43
C ASN A 113 -4.15 -12.54 22.63
N SER A 114 -5.45 -12.70 22.84
CA SER A 114 -6.08 -14.02 22.99
C SER A 114 -6.15 -14.84 21.69
N LEU A 115 -5.90 -14.22 20.53
CA LEU A 115 -5.86 -14.86 19.22
C LEU A 115 -4.43 -15.25 18.77
N GLN A 116 -3.43 -15.07 19.63
CA GLN A 116 -2.05 -15.43 19.32
C GLN A 116 -1.85 -16.96 19.26
N LEU A 117 -0.97 -17.39 18.35
CA LEU A 117 -0.64 -18.80 18.16
C LEU A 117 0.20 -19.41 19.31
N THR A 118 0.64 -18.61 20.29
CA THR A 118 1.36 -19.07 21.49
C THR A 118 0.57 -20.14 22.23
N VAL A 119 -0.74 -19.99 22.35
CA VAL A 119 -1.64 -20.97 22.98
C VAL A 119 -1.55 -22.35 22.31
N LEU A 120 -1.33 -22.38 20.99
CA LEU A 120 -1.15 -23.64 20.23
C LEU A 120 0.25 -24.21 20.43
N ARG A 121 1.29 -23.39 20.55
CA ARG A 121 2.65 -23.84 20.89
C ARG A 121 2.69 -24.45 22.28
N ASP A 122 2.02 -23.81 23.23
CA ASP A 122 1.92 -24.30 24.62
C ASP A 122 1.21 -25.66 24.71
N SER A 123 0.30 -25.96 23.81
CA SER A 123 -0.42 -27.24 23.79
C SER A 123 0.48 -28.46 23.50
N VAL A 124 1.62 -28.24 22.86
CA VAL A 124 2.62 -29.28 22.51
C VAL A 124 3.90 -29.17 23.34
N SER A 125 3.95 -28.26 24.31
CA SER A 125 5.12 -28.05 25.18
C SER A 125 5.45 -29.26 26.08
N GLY A 126 4.48 -30.14 26.35
CA GLY A 126 4.69 -31.39 27.07
C GLY A 126 5.51 -32.45 26.33
N LEU A 127 5.70 -32.30 25.01
CA LEU A 127 6.56 -33.15 24.20
C LEU A 127 8.00 -32.62 24.24
N ASP A 128 8.98 -33.53 24.22
CA ASP A 128 10.39 -33.13 24.13
C ASP A 128 10.67 -32.30 22.90
N TYR A 129 11.64 -31.37 22.98
CA TYR A 129 12.03 -30.50 21.86
C TYR A 129 12.48 -31.30 20.61
N SER A 130 13.04 -32.49 20.78
CA SER A 130 13.44 -33.37 19.69
C SER A 130 12.30 -34.24 19.15
N HIS A 131 11.11 -34.18 19.75
CA HIS A 131 9.99 -35.06 19.35
C HIS A 131 9.49 -34.71 17.94
N PRO A 132 9.41 -35.68 17.01
CA PRO A 132 9.06 -35.42 15.61
C PRO A 132 7.72 -34.71 15.43
N ILE A 133 6.72 -35.04 16.24
CA ILE A 133 5.37 -34.43 16.18
C ILE A 133 5.43 -32.97 16.62
N ARG A 134 6.17 -32.62 17.67
CA ARG A 134 6.36 -31.25 18.12
C ARG A 134 7.03 -30.42 17.03
N ASN A 135 8.15 -30.90 16.49
CA ASN A 135 8.86 -30.23 15.40
C ASN A 135 7.97 -30.05 14.15
N PHE A 136 7.15 -31.03 13.83
CA PHE A 136 6.23 -30.92 12.71
C PHE A 136 5.15 -29.85 12.96
N ILE A 137 4.54 -29.83 14.15
CA ILE A 137 3.52 -28.83 14.49
C ILE A 137 4.14 -27.43 14.51
N GLU A 138 5.24 -27.23 15.20
CA GLU A 138 5.89 -25.92 15.31
C GLU A 138 6.41 -25.43 13.96
N GLN A 139 7.27 -26.18 13.28
CA GLN A 139 7.98 -25.72 12.09
C GLN A 139 7.17 -25.81 10.79
N LYS A 140 6.31 -26.83 10.65
CA LYS A 140 5.57 -27.05 9.39
C LYS A 140 4.15 -26.51 9.39
N LEU A 141 3.54 -26.38 10.57
CA LEU A 141 2.16 -25.89 10.70
C LEU A 141 2.11 -24.48 11.27
N LEU A 142 2.75 -24.20 12.42
CA LEU A 142 2.62 -22.93 13.12
C LEU A 142 3.52 -21.83 12.57
N ASP A 143 4.81 -22.10 12.30
CA ASP A 143 5.75 -21.06 11.83
C ASP A 143 5.34 -20.40 10.52
N PRO A 144 4.82 -21.12 9.48
CA PRO A 144 4.34 -20.49 8.28
C PRO A 144 3.13 -19.57 8.51
N VAL A 145 2.20 -19.99 9.40
CA VAL A 145 1.02 -19.18 9.76
C VAL A 145 1.43 -17.96 10.56
N ASP A 146 2.30 -18.13 11.55
CA ASP A 146 2.84 -17.04 12.39
C ASP A 146 3.57 -15.99 11.53
N THR A 147 4.37 -16.45 10.57
CA THR A 147 5.06 -15.57 9.61
C THR A 147 4.06 -14.77 8.78
N LYS A 148 3.01 -15.40 8.27
CA LYS A 148 1.96 -14.72 7.50
C LYS A 148 1.20 -13.71 8.35
N LEU A 149 0.82 -14.08 9.59
CA LEU A 149 0.07 -13.18 10.48
C LEU A 149 0.92 -11.99 10.93
N LYS A 150 2.19 -12.19 11.24
CA LYS A 150 3.14 -11.10 11.50
C LYS A 150 3.37 -10.21 10.28
N GLY A 151 3.33 -10.78 9.08
CA GLY A 151 3.42 -10.04 7.82
C GLY A 151 2.24 -9.09 7.60
N LEU A 152 1.06 -9.36 8.20
CA LEU A 152 -0.09 -8.43 8.12
C LEU A 152 0.21 -7.08 8.80
N GLU A 153 0.97 -7.08 9.89
CA GLU A 153 1.33 -5.88 10.64
C GLU A 153 2.49 -5.10 10.02
N LYS A 154 3.21 -5.74 9.09
CA LYS A 154 4.36 -5.16 8.37
C LYS A 154 3.98 -4.75 6.96
N ARG A 155 2.88 -4.04 6.82
CA ARG A 155 2.43 -3.51 5.54
C ARG A 155 2.50 -1.99 5.53
N ILE A 156 2.84 -1.45 4.38
CA ILE A 156 2.79 -0.03 4.07
C ILE A 156 1.79 0.19 2.95
N LEU A 157 1.26 1.39 2.88
CA LEU A 157 0.34 1.75 1.81
C LEU A 157 1.07 1.89 0.46
N ARG A 158 0.35 1.63 -0.61
CA ARG A 158 0.75 1.92 -1.98
C ARG A 158 -0.40 2.59 -2.72
N ASP A 159 -0.06 3.50 -3.62
CA ASP A 159 -1.00 4.15 -4.54
C ASP A 159 -0.26 4.54 -5.82
N ALA A 160 -0.67 3.98 -6.94
CA ALA A 160 -0.01 4.25 -8.22
C ALA A 160 -0.40 5.61 -8.83
N TYR A 161 -1.31 6.36 -8.19
CA TYR A 161 -1.64 7.71 -8.61
C TYR A 161 -0.41 8.62 -8.65
N ASN A 162 -0.23 9.33 -9.76
CA ASN A 162 0.89 10.25 -9.94
C ASN A 162 0.42 11.53 -10.66
N PRO A 163 0.30 12.66 -9.94
CA PRO A 163 -0.09 13.94 -10.51
C PRO A 163 1.04 14.62 -11.31
N PHE A 164 2.28 14.11 -11.19
CA PHE A 164 3.46 14.70 -11.83
C PHE A 164 3.95 13.81 -13.00
N PRO A 165 3.38 13.93 -14.21
CA PRO A 165 3.73 13.04 -15.33
C PRO A 165 5.19 13.13 -15.78
N LYS A 166 5.86 14.25 -15.50
CA LYS A 166 7.31 14.43 -15.75
C LYS A 166 8.20 13.61 -14.80
N ILE A 167 7.65 13.10 -13.70
CA ILE A 167 8.32 12.21 -12.75
C ILE A 167 7.65 10.84 -12.85
N PRO A 168 8.08 9.95 -13.75
CA PRO A 168 7.45 8.65 -13.91
C PRO A 168 7.66 7.78 -12.67
N ARG A 169 6.70 6.87 -12.42
CA ARG A 169 6.88 5.81 -11.44
C ARG A 169 8.08 4.94 -11.85
N SER A 170 8.96 4.69 -10.91
CA SER A 170 10.24 4.00 -11.13
C SER A 170 10.78 3.44 -9.82
N GLU A 171 11.93 2.79 -9.85
CA GLU A 171 12.62 2.34 -8.64
C GLU A 171 12.94 3.50 -7.66
N ASN A 172 13.10 4.74 -8.14
CA ASN A 172 13.36 5.91 -7.30
C ASN A 172 12.06 6.58 -6.79
N PHE A 173 10.95 6.39 -7.51
CA PHE A 173 9.63 6.90 -7.16
C PHE A 173 8.59 5.77 -7.26
N PRO A 174 8.64 4.79 -6.35
CA PRO A 174 7.75 3.65 -6.36
C PRO A 174 6.32 4.05 -5.97
N ASP A 175 5.36 3.14 -6.14
CA ASP A 175 3.96 3.37 -5.79
C ASP A 175 3.71 3.57 -4.29
N GLU A 176 4.67 3.21 -3.47
CA GLU A 176 4.68 3.45 -2.01
C GLU A 176 5.04 4.90 -1.65
N PHE A 177 5.42 5.71 -2.64
CA PHE A 177 5.50 7.17 -2.51
C PHE A 177 4.14 7.75 -2.93
N ILE A 178 3.28 7.99 -1.95
CA ILE A 178 1.87 8.29 -2.15
C ILE A 178 1.65 9.79 -2.26
N TYR A 179 1.04 10.22 -3.37
CA TYR A 179 0.56 11.59 -3.53
C TYR A 179 -0.89 11.68 -3.08
N VAL A 180 -1.14 12.50 -2.06
CA VAL A 180 -2.49 12.80 -1.56
C VAL A 180 -2.87 14.19 -2.00
N GLY A 181 -4.02 14.33 -2.65
CA GLY A 181 -4.52 15.61 -3.12
C GLY A 181 -5.25 15.53 -4.47
N GLY A 182 -5.57 16.70 -5.01
CA GLY A 182 -6.24 16.85 -6.32
C GLY A 182 -7.73 16.54 -6.31
N THR A 183 -8.29 15.91 -5.27
CA THR A 183 -9.74 15.66 -5.14
C THR A 183 -10.21 15.85 -3.71
N SER A 184 -11.49 16.23 -3.54
CA SER A 184 -12.14 16.37 -2.23
C SER A 184 -12.19 15.05 -1.44
N ASP A 185 -12.13 13.90 -2.13
CA ASP A 185 -12.23 12.58 -1.48
C ASP A 185 -10.93 12.19 -0.76
N SER A 186 -9.77 12.69 -1.22
CA SER A 186 -8.47 12.39 -0.62
C SER A 186 -8.07 13.37 0.49
N MET A 187 -8.60 14.60 0.48
CA MET A 187 -8.38 15.62 1.49
C MET A 187 -9.72 16.05 2.10
N ALA A 188 -9.85 15.97 3.42
CA ALA A 188 -11.05 16.42 4.09
C ALA A 188 -11.17 17.95 4.04
N ASP A 189 -12.38 18.45 3.93
CA ASP A 189 -12.63 19.89 4.09
C ASP A 189 -12.30 20.33 5.53
N GLY A 190 -11.44 21.33 5.65
CA GLY A 190 -11.06 21.86 6.95
C GLY A 190 -9.87 22.80 6.89
N LEU A 191 -9.63 23.54 7.97
CA LEU A 191 -8.56 24.54 8.02
C LEU A 191 -7.16 23.94 7.78
N VAL A 192 -6.91 22.75 8.31
CA VAL A 192 -5.58 22.08 8.21
C VAL A 192 -5.25 21.68 6.79
N THR A 193 -6.24 21.25 6.03
CA THR A 193 -6.11 20.73 4.66
C THR A 193 -6.50 21.75 3.60
N SER A 194 -7.04 22.90 4.02
CA SER A 194 -7.46 23.98 3.13
C SER A 194 -6.31 24.44 2.24
N GLU A 195 -6.60 24.59 0.94
CA GLU A 195 -5.69 25.12 -0.08
C GLU A 195 -4.38 24.30 -0.28
N LEU A 196 -4.29 23.09 0.28
CA LEU A 196 -3.23 22.16 -0.08
C LEU A 196 -3.53 21.55 -1.45
N GLN A 197 -2.50 21.43 -2.28
CA GLN A 197 -2.62 20.78 -3.59
C GLN A 197 -2.25 19.32 -3.50
N TYR A 198 -1.02 19.02 -3.14
CA TYR A 198 -0.50 17.67 -3.02
C TYR A 198 0.45 17.55 -1.84
N CYS A 199 0.25 16.52 -1.03
CA CYS A 199 1.23 16.06 -0.06
C CYS A 199 1.83 14.74 -0.54
N LEU A 200 3.15 14.55 -0.37
CA LEU A 200 3.86 13.33 -0.69
C LEU A 200 4.24 12.60 0.60
N PHE A 201 3.79 11.36 0.73
CA PHE A 201 4.14 10.47 1.83
C PHE A 201 5.05 9.36 1.34
N THR A 202 6.11 9.07 2.11
CA THR A 202 7.12 8.09 1.73
C THR A 202 6.98 6.82 2.56
N CYS A 203 6.36 5.80 1.96
CA CYS A 203 6.08 4.51 2.61
C CYS A 203 5.18 4.65 3.87
N PRO A 204 4.07 5.38 3.81
CA PRO A 204 3.21 5.59 4.96
C PRO A 204 2.51 4.32 5.42
N GLY A 205 2.13 4.31 6.71
CA GLY A 205 1.15 3.40 7.26
C GLY A 205 -0.27 3.93 7.11
N SER A 206 -1.23 3.21 7.68
CA SER A 206 -2.64 3.61 7.75
C SER A 206 -3.12 3.73 9.19
N LEU A 207 -4.13 4.59 9.39
CA LEU A 207 -4.79 4.85 10.66
C LEU A 207 -6.24 4.40 10.59
N TYR A 208 -6.70 3.70 11.61
CA TYR A 208 -8.09 3.26 11.74
C TYR A 208 -8.65 3.65 13.10
N GLU A 209 -9.90 4.11 13.09
CA GLU A 209 -10.66 4.35 14.30
C GLU A 209 -11.01 3.05 15.01
N MET A 210 -10.80 3.00 16.32
CA MET A 210 -11.36 1.91 17.14
C MET A 210 -12.86 2.09 17.29
N PRO A 211 -13.68 1.06 17.02
CA PRO A 211 -15.11 1.14 17.23
C PRO A 211 -15.44 1.53 18.68
N LYS A 212 -16.42 2.44 18.83
CA LYS A 212 -16.87 2.98 20.14
C LYS A 212 -15.78 3.75 20.92
N SER A 213 -14.80 4.33 20.24
CA SER A 213 -13.98 5.36 20.89
C SER A 213 -14.87 6.49 21.39
N SER A 214 -14.56 7.03 22.57
CA SER A 214 -15.21 8.24 23.10
C SER A 214 -14.70 9.51 22.42
N LEU A 215 -13.60 9.39 21.66
CA LEU A 215 -12.99 10.47 20.91
C LEU A 215 -13.52 10.53 19.48
N SER A 216 -13.63 11.74 18.95
CA SER A 216 -13.96 11.98 17.56
C SER A 216 -12.73 11.75 16.69
N PHE A 217 -12.79 10.80 15.77
CA PHE A 217 -11.76 10.52 14.78
C PHE A 217 -12.19 11.14 13.43
N LYS A 218 -11.49 12.19 13.01
CA LYS A 218 -11.73 12.85 11.72
C LYS A 218 -10.54 12.60 10.78
N PRO A 219 -10.70 11.79 9.73
CA PRO A 219 -9.66 11.65 8.71
C PRO A 219 -9.38 13.01 8.05
N LEU A 220 -8.09 13.35 7.89
CA LEU A 220 -7.64 14.56 7.21
C LEU A 220 -7.13 14.25 5.80
N LEU A 221 -6.30 13.24 5.67
CA LEU A 221 -5.67 12.82 4.42
C LEU A 221 -5.86 11.32 4.23
N LYS A 222 -6.27 10.92 3.02
CA LYS A 222 -6.51 9.52 2.64
C LYS A 222 -5.87 9.22 1.28
N THR A 223 -5.58 7.94 1.04
CA THR A 223 -5.34 7.44 -0.32
C THR A 223 -6.62 7.59 -1.15
N ARG A 224 -6.51 7.54 -2.47
CA ARG A 224 -7.68 7.63 -3.34
C ARG A 224 -8.57 6.39 -3.28
N GLY A 225 -8.00 5.23 -2.93
CA GLY A 225 -8.70 3.95 -3.06
C GLY A 225 -8.79 3.48 -4.51
N GLY A 226 -9.64 2.47 -4.77
CA GLY A 226 -9.81 1.91 -6.09
C GLY A 226 -8.70 0.94 -6.50
N GLU A 227 -8.61 0.62 -7.79
CA GLU A 227 -7.69 -0.40 -8.32
C GLU A 227 -6.19 -0.02 -8.22
N LEU A 228 -5.90 1.27 -8.10
CA LEU A 228 -4.54 1.79 -8.01
C LEU A 228 -3.97 1.74 -6.60
N SER A 229 -4.82 1.59 -5.60
CA SER A 229 -4.46 1.59 -4.19
C SER A 229 -4.31 0.18 -3.63
N GLY A 230 -3.61 0.07 -2.51
CA GLY A 230 -3.41 -1.20 -1.83
C GLY A 230 -2.31 -1.13 -0.79
N THR A 231 -1.71 -2.28 -0.49
CA THR A 231 -0.63 -2.39 0.47
C THR A 231 0.53 -3.19 -0.08
N THR A 232 1.73 -2.94 0.45
CA THR A 232 2.96 -3.67 0.12
C THR A 232 3.54 -4.29 1.40
N SER A 233 3.99 -5.54 1.31
CA SER A 233 4.68 -6.21 2.42
C SER A 233 6.08 -5.64 2.61
N LEU A 234 6.46 -5.38 3.87
CA LEU A 234 7.82 -4.97 4.23
C LEU A 234 8.82 -6.13 4.25
N ASP A 235 8.36 -7.39 4.30
CA ASP A 235 9.25 -8.55 4.44
C ASP A 235 10.19 -8.73 3.24
N ASN A 236 9.71 -8.42 2.03
CA ASN A 236 10.52 -8.49 0.80
C ASN A 236 10.59 -7.13 0.06
N PHE A 237 10.44 -6.04 0.78
CA PHE A 237 10.39 -4.69 0.23
C PHE A 237 11.73 -4.22 -0.34
N TRP A 238 12.83 -4.68 0.28
CA TRP A 238 14.17 -4.30 -0.08
C TRP A 238 14.95 -5.46 -0.69
N THR A 239 15.82 -5.14 -1.65
CA THR A 239 16.83 -6.04 -2.20
C THR A 239 18.20 -5.38 -2.19
N GLY A 240 19.28 -6.18 -2.21
CA GLY A 240 20.65 -5.69 -2.06
C GLY A 240 21.04 -5.43 -0.61
N GLY A 241 22.08 -4.61 -0.41
CA GLY A 241 22.62 -4.30 0.93
C GLY A 241 23.57 -5.37 1.48
N VAL A 242 23.84 -6.44 0.72
CA VAL A 242 24.79 -7.50 1.08
C VAL A 242 26.06 -7.34 0.25
N PHE A 243 27.22 -7.52 0.84
CA PHE A 243 28.52 -7.43 0.17
C PHE A 243 28.76 -6.13 -0.63
N GLY A 244 28.32 -4.98 -0.08
CA GLY A 244 28.56 -3.66 -0.70
C GLY A 244 27.63 -3.30 -1.86
N THR A 245 26.65 -4.14 -2.19
CA THR A 245 25.61 -3.77 -3.14
C THR A 245 24.65 -2.73 -2.54
N PRO A 246 24.28 -1.65 -3.25
CA PRO A 246 23.35 -0.66 -2.73
C PRO A 246 21.96 -1.29 -2.48
N ARG A 247 21.35 -0.89 -1.36
CA ARG A 247 19.99 -1.29 -1.03
C ARG A 247 19.01 -0.58 -1.97
N ARG A 248 18.15 -1.34 -2.64
CA ARG A 248 17.16 -0.86 -3.60
C ARG A 248 15.78 -1.41 -3.29
N PHE A 249 14.73 -0.78 -3.79
CA PHE A 249 13.40 -1.36 -3.76
C PHE A 249 13.37 -2.65 -4.58
N ASN A 250 12.75 -3.68 -4.03
CA ASN A 250 12.62 -4.95 -4.73
C ASN A 250 11.51 -4.85 -5.79
N PRO A 251 11.78 -4.99 -7.08
CA PRO A 251 10.74 -4.95 -8.11
C PRO A 251 9.73 -6.10 -8.00
N ALA A 252 10.14 -7.24 -7.39
CA ALA A 252 9.29 -8.40 -7.13
C ALA A 252 8.71 -8.41 -5.71
N ARG A 253 8.55 -7.24 -5.06
CA ARG A 253 7.93 -7.13 -3.74
C ARG A 253 6.48 -7.55 -3.77
N THR A 254 6.02 -8.16 -2.68
CA THR A 254 4.64 -8.63 -2.58
C THR A 254 3.68 -7.48 -2.34
N THR A 255 2.73 -7.30 -3.26
CA THR A 255 1.69 -6.27 -3.19
C THR A 255 0.32 -6.90 -3.03
N TYR A 256 -0.59 -6.17 -2.40
CA TYR A 256 -1.99 -6.56 -2.19
C TYR A 256 -2.88 -5.41 -2.65
N SER A 257 -3.85 -5.71 -3.49
CA SER A 257 -4.86 -4.71 -3.90
C SER A 257 -5.89 -4.52 -2.79
N ASP A 258 -6.24 -3.27 -2.54
CA ASP A 258 -7.33 -2.91 -1.64
C ASP A 258 -8.09 -1.74 -2.28
N SER A 259 -9.39 -1.91 -2.47
CA SER A 259 -10.24 -0.90 -3.10
C SER A 259 -10.66 0.23 -2.16
N GLY A 260 -10.37 0.11 -0.86
CA GLY A 260 -10.69 1.10 0.15
C GLY A 260 -9.74 2.31 0.12
N ALA A 261 -10.27 3.49 0.45
CA ALA A 261 -9.45 4.65 0.72
C ALA A 261 -8.93 4.58 2.16
N GLU A 262 -7.60 4.56 2.32
CA GLU A 262 -6.93 4.39 3.60
C GLU A 262 -6.49 5.73 4.20
N THR A 263 -6.71 5.91 5.51
CA THR A 263 -6.38 7.16 6.22
C THR A 263 -4.90 7.21 6.57
N ILE A 264 -4.20 8.26 6.12
CA ILE A 264 -2.78 8.53 6.44
C ILE A 264 -2.65 9.52 7.58
N ALA A 265 -3.53 10.52 7.64
CA ALA A 265 -3.54 11.52 8.71
C ALA A 265 -4.96 11.72 9.25
N ALA A 266 -5.08 11.87 10.56
CA ALA A 266 -6.36 12.09 11.23
C ALA A 266 -6.23 13.09 12.38
N SER A 267 -7.31 13.86 12.63
CA SER A 267 -7.50 14.66 13.82
C SER A 267 -8.35 13.88 14.83
N ILE A 268 -7.87 13.82 16.07
CA ILE A 268 -8.49 13.09 17.17
C ILE A 268 -8.77 14.08 18.28
N SER A 269 -10.02 14.25 18.65
CA SER A 269 -10.41 15.24 19.66
C SER A 269 -11.55 14.72 20.54
N GLY A 270 -11.60 15.24 21.76
CA GLY A 270 -12.64 14.87 22.72
C GLY A 270 -12.15 14.91 24.15
N THR A 271 -12.85 14.24 25.04
CA THR A 271 -12.55 14.19 26.47
C THR A 271 -12.33 12.76 26.91
N VAL A 272 -11.28 12.54 27.71
CA VAL A 272 -10.98 11.26 28.34
C VAL A 272 -11.02 11.44 29.85
N GLN A 273 -11.64 10.49 30.53
CA GLN A 273 -11.63 10.42 31.99
C GLN A 273 -10.41 9.59 32.46
N ASP A 274 -9.58 10.21 33.28
CA ASP A 274 -8.48 9.54 33.98
C ASP A 274 -8.72 9.67 35.49
N GLY A 275 -9.27 8.62 36.09
CA GLY A 275 -9.75 8.66 37.47
C GLY A 275 -10.85 9.71 37.67
N ASN A 276 -10.60 10.71 38.53
CA ASN A 276 -11.50 11.81 38.81
C ASN A 276 -11.26 13.07 37.94
N GLN A 277 -10.30 13.03 37.00
CA GLN A 277 -9.97 14.15 36.14
C GLN A 277 -10.48 13.93 34.74
N THR A 278 -11.08 14.97 34.16
CA THR A 278 -11.50 14.98 32.77
C THR A 278 -10.48 15.78 31.97
N ASN A 279 -9.75 15.10 31.09
CA ASN A 279 -8.72 15.68 30.24
C ASN A 279 -9.25 15.88 28.82
N GLN A 280 -9.02 17.07 28.27
CA GLN A 280 -9.33 17.35 26.87
C GLN A 280 -8.17 16.91 25.99
N ILE A 281 -8.47 16.13 24.96
CA ILE A 281 -7.52 15.65 23.97
C ILE A 281 -7.77 16.39 22.65
N ASN A 282 -6.68 16.90 22.05
CA ASN A 282 -6.66 17.43 20.69
C ASN A 282 -5.31 17.06 20.07
N VAL A 283 -5.32 16.08 19.16
CA VAL A 283 -4.14 15.47 18.57
C VAL A 283 -4.34 15.35 17.07
N ILE A 284 -3.31 15.66 16.28
CA ILE A 284 -3.23 15.31 14.88
C ILE A 284 -2.17 14.22 14.73
N LEU A 285 -2.58 13.08 14.20
CA LEU A 285 -1.75 11.91 14.02
C LEU A 285 -1.50 11.68 12.54
N VAL A 286 -0.22 11.48 12.18
CA VAL A 286 0.23 11.19 10.81
C VAL A 286 1.00 9.88 10.81
N ALA A 287 0.62 8.94 9.96
CA ALA A 287 1.23 7.61 9.86
C ALA A 287 2.47 7.59 8.94
N ASP A 288 3.21 8.68 8.90
CA ASP A 288 4.48 8.82 8.19
C ASP A 288 5.42 9.74 8.97
N ILE A 289 6.54 9.22 9.43
CA ILE A 289 7.53 9.99 10.18
C ILE A 289 8.35 10.91 9.25
N ASP A 290 8.41 10.59 7.98
CA ASP A 290 9.19 11.33 6.98
C ASP A 290 8.43 12.52 6.39
N VAL A 291 7.19 12.80 6.83
CA VAL A 291 6.36 13.93 6.37
C VAL A 291 7.09 15.28 6.45
N LEU A 292 8.03 15.43 7.37
CA LEU A 292 8.90 16.60 7.57
C LEU A 292 10.37 16.32 7.29
N ALA A 293 10.69 15.43 6.37
CA ALA A 293 12.08 15.16 5.99
C ALA A 293 12.73 16.36 5.27
N ASP A 294 14.04 16.49 5.42
CA ASP A 294 14.83 17.57 4.80
C ASP A 294 14.57 17.80 3.30
N PRO A 295 14.33 16.77 2.46
CA PRO A 295 14.01 16.97 1.04
C PRO A 295 12.80 17.88 0.80
N PHE A 296 11.77 17.85 1.63
CA PHE A 296 10.58 18.69 1.46
C PHE A 296 10.85 20.18 1.70
N PHE A 297 11.74 20.50 2.63
CA PHE A 297 12.21 21.88 2.82
C PHE A 297 13.02 22.35 1.61
N ASN A 298 13.86 21.49 1.05
CA ASN A 298 14.65 21.80 -0.15
C ASN A 298 13.74 22.01 -1.38
N ILE A 299 12.69 21.19 -1.55
CA ILE A 299 11.70 21.37 -2.63
C ILE A 299 11.02 22.73 -2.48
N ARG A 300 10.51 23.04 -1.28
CA ARG A 300 9.87 24.33 -1.00
C ARG A 300 10.78 25.53 -1.25
N SER A 301 12.07 25.44 -0.91
CA SER A 301 13.04 26.55 -1.06
C SER A 301 13.40 26.86 -2.51
N ARG A 302 13.24 25.90 -3.43
CA ARG A 302 13.56 26.08 -4.86
C ARG A 302 12.53 26.93 -5.60
N GLY A 303 11.29 27.00 -5.08
CA GLY A 303 10.20 27.74 -5.69
C GLY A 303 9.65 27.09 -6.98
N PRO A 304 8.57 27.65 -7.53
CA PRO A 304 7.86 27.09 -8.69
C PRO A 304 8.61 27.21 -10.03
N GLU A 305 9.66 28.01 -10.10
CA GLU A 305 10.50 28.22 -11.31
C GLU A 305 11.63 27.20 -11.44
N SER A 306 11.71 26.23 -10.53
CA SER A 306 12.73 25.19 -10.55
C SER A 306 12.48 24.21 -11.70
N ASP A 307 13.57 23.76 -12.36
CA ASP A 307 13.53 22.70 -13.38
C ASP A 307 13.03 21.35 -12.82
N PHE A 308 12.95 21.22 -11.49
CA PHE A 308 12.43 20.04 -10.84
C PHE A 308 10.91 20.14 -10.69
N PRO A 309 10.14 19.33 -11.40
CA PRO A 309 8.69 19.53 -11.56
C PRO A 309 7.84 19.06 -10.37
N LEU A 310 8.44 18.81 -9.21
CA LEU A 310 7.74 18.36 -8.01
C LEU A 310 7.41 19.56 -7.12
N ASP A 311 6.10 19.83 -6.96
CA ASP A 311 5.56 20.82 -6.02
C ASP A 311 4.66 20.11 -5.01
N VAL A 312 5.07 20.08 -3.75
CA VAL A 312 4.37 19.39 -2.67
C VAL A 312 4.26 20.24 -1.42
N ASP A 313 3.15 20.14 -0.75
CA ASP A 313 2.73 20.96 0.37
C ASP A 313 3.02 20.38 1.76
N ASN A 314 3.92 19.40 1.89
CA ASN A 314 4.25 18.75 3.16
C ASN A 314 4.59 19.73 4.28
N VAL A 315 5.45 20.71 3.98
CA VAL A 315 5.83 21.75 4.96
C VAL A 315 4.63 22.63 5.30
N THR A 316 3.81 23.00 4.31
CA THR A 316 2.59 23.78 4.52
C THR A 316 1.59 23.01 5.37
N PHE A 317 1.35 21.74 5.06
CA PHE A 317 0.50 20.85 5.86
C PHE A 317 0.95 20.79 7.32
N SER A 318 2.25 20.62 7.54
CA SER A 318 2.82 20.54 8.89
C SER A 318 2.69 21.84 9.68
N LEU A 319 2.88 22.98 9.02
CA LEU A 319 2.62 24.30 9.64
C LEU A 319 1.13 24.48 9.94
N ASN A 320 0.23 24.07 9.05
CA ASN A 320 -1.20 24.14 9.27
C ASN A 320 -1.63 23.27 10.47
N MET A 321 -1.03 22.09 10.66
CA MET A 321 -1.27 21.26 11.84
C MET A 321 -0.90 21.98 13.14
N ILE A 322 0.28 22.61 13.18
CA ILE A 322 0.75 23.34 14.36
C ILE A 322 -0.17 24.52 14.67
N ASP A 323 -0.47 25.34 13.66
CA ASP A 323 -1.31 26.53 13.83
C ASP A 323 -2.74 26.17 14.27
N SER A 324 -3.29 25.09 13.73
CA SER A 324 -4.61 24.56 14.15
C SER A 324 -4.59 24.06 15.61
N LEU A 325 -3.53 23.39 16.05
CA LEU A 325 -3.40 22.91 17.42
C LEU A 325 -3.18 24.06 18.43
N THR A 326 -2.53 25.15 18.00
CA THR A 326 -2.33 26.37 18.81
C THR A 326 -3.49 27.35 18.73
N LYS A 327 -4.52 27.06 17.89
CA LYS A 327 -5.67 27.90 17.63
C LYS A 327 -5.32 29.25 16.99
N GLU A 328 -4.27 29.26 16.15
CA GLU A 328 -3.81 30.42 15.39
C GLU A 328 -4.45 30.44 13.98
N ASP A 329 -5.78 30.40 13.93
CA ASP A 329 -6.56 30.23 12.69
C ASP A 329 -6.29 31.34 11.66
N HIS A 330 -5.95 32.55 12.10
CA HIS A 330 -5.61 33.67 11.22
C HIS A 330 -4.33 33.44 10.39
N LEU A 331 -3.37 32.65 10.88
CA LEU A 331 -2.18 32.27 10.12
C LEU A 331 -2.52 31.30 8.98
N LEU A 332 -3.51 30.44 9.22
CA LEU A 332 -4.04 29.53 8.20
C LEU A 332 -4.71 30.32 7.06
N GLU A 333 -5.55 31.32 7.39
CA GLU A 333 -6.21 32.15 6.38
C GLU A 333 -5.21 32.94 5.52
N ILE A 334 -4.12 33.45 6.10
CA ILE A 334 -3.06 34.14 5.34
C ILE A 334 -2.34 33.19 4.42
N ARG A 335 -2.01 31.99 4.89
CA ARG A 335 -1.27 30.97 4.11
C ARG A 335 -2.12 30.44 2.96
N ASN A 336 -3.43 30.38 3.12
CA ASN A 336 -4.38 29.87 2.14
C ASN A 336 -4.62 30.82 0.93
N ARG A 337 -4.03 32.03 0.92
CA ARG A 337 -4.13 32.96 -0.21
C ARG A 337 -3.16 32.68 -1.36
N ARG A 338 -2.81 31.40 -1.61
CA ARG A 338 -1.94 31.02 -2.73
C ARG A 338 -2.73 30.84 -4.03
N ARG A 339 -2.01 30.98 -5.16
CA ARG A 339 -2.57 30.58 -6.44
C ARG A 339 -2.64 29.07 -6.51
N LEU A 340 -3.85 28.54 -6.66
CA LEU A 340 -4.06 27.11 -6.86
C LEU A 340 -3.89 26.76 -8.31
N HIS A 341 -3.16 25.69 -8.57
CA HIS A 341 -3.18 25.04 -9.88
C HIS A 341 -4.43 24.16 -9.93
N ARG A 342 -5.48 24.65 -10.62
CA ARG A 342 -6.69 23.85 -10.81
C ARG A 342 -6.47 22.84 -11.91
N THR A 343 -6.49 21.57 -11.55
CA THR A 343 -6.50 20.46 -12.51
C THR A 343 -7.91 20.27 -13.09
N LEU A 344 -7.96 19.75 -14.30
CA LEU A 344 -9.24 19.41 -14.95
C LEU A 344 -9.69 18.05 -14.39
N GLU A 345 -10.62 18.04 -13.45
CA GLU A 345 -11.09 16.81 -12.76
C GLU A 345 -11.51 15.69 -13.72
N GLU A 346 -12.22 16.03 -14.82
CA GLU A 346 -12.63 15.06 -15.85
C GLU A 346 -11.43 14.43 -16.56
N PHE A 347 -10.37 15.20 -16.75
CA PHE A 347 -9.14 14.72 -17.35
C PHE A 347 -8.39 13.79 -16.38
N GLU A 348 -8.31 14.15 -15.12
CA GLU A 348 -7.70 13.29 -14.10
C GLU A 348 -8.44 11.97 -13.94
N LYS A 349 -9.78 11.98 -13.89
CA LYS A 349 -10.59 10.76 -13.85
C LYS A 349 -10.34 9.87 -15.08
N SER A 350 -10.18 10.47 -16.27
CA SER A 350 -9.88 9.71 -17.49
C SER A 350 -8.49 9.06 -17.44
N ILE A 351 -7.50 9.79 -16.92
CA ILE A 351 -6.14 9.26 -16.72
C ILE A 351 -6.15 8.14 -15.67
N GLU A 352 -6.86 8.33 -14.59
CA GLU A 352 -6.96 7.34 -13.52
C GLU A 352 -7.57 6.04 -14.02
N LYS A 353 -8.65 6.15 -14.83
CA LYS A 353 -9.28 4.99 -15.46
C LYS A 353 -8.30 4.25 -16.39
N ALA A 354 -7.63 4.98 -17.32
CA ALA A 354 -6.66 4.37 -18.24
C ALA A 354 -5.49 3.69 -17.50
N ARG A 355 -5.05 4.26 -16.38
CA ARG A 355 -4.02 3.65 -15.52
C ARG A 355 -4.54 2.41 -14.80
N GLY A 356 -5.78 2.45 -14.28
CA GLY A 356 -6.42 1.31 -13.60
C GLY A 356 -6.52 0.11 -14.54
N GLU A 357 -7.02 0.32 -15.76
CA GLU A 357 -7.14 -0.72 -16.78
C GLU A 357 -5.78 -1.32 -17.17
N ALA A 358 -4.74 -0.49 -17.32
CA ALA A 358 -3.39 -0.96 -17.59
C ALA A 358 -2.83 -1.79 -16.42
N THR A 359 -3.01 -1.32 -15.18
CA THR A 359 -2.55 -2.02 -13.97
C THR A 359 -3.26 -3.35 -13.80
N GLN A 360 -4.57 -3.41 -14.03
CA GLN A 360 -5.33 -4.65 -13.98
C GLN A 360 -4.84 -5.67 -15.02
N THR A 361 -4.57 -5.22 -16.24
CA THR A 361 -4.03 -6.07 -17.32
C THR A 361 -2.65 -6.64 -16.95
N ILE A 362 -1.78 -5.81 -16.36
CA ILE A 362 -0.45 -6.21 -15.90
C ILE A 362 -0.58 -7.25 -14.78
N GLN A 363 -1.43 -7.01 -13.80
CA GLN A 363 -1.63 -7.90 -12.67
C GLN A 363 -2.23 -9.26 -13.10
N GLN A 364 -3.16 -9.26 -14.03
CA GLN A 364 -3.70 -10.50 -14.62
C GLN A 364 -2.62 -11.30 -15.36
N ALA A 365 -1.75 -10.61 -16.09
CA ALA A 365 -0.63 -11.24 -16.78
C ALA A 365 0.39 -11.86 -15.81
N GLU A 366 0.72 -11.17 -14.72
CA GLU A 366 1.61 -11.67 -13.67
C GLU A 366 1.01 -12.87 -12.91
N ASN A 367 -0.27 -12.78 -12.53
CA ASN A 367 -0.98 -13.88 -11.86
C ASN A 367 -1.04 -15.13 -12.75
N SER A 368 -1.26 -14.96 -14.06
CA SER A 368 -1.28 -16.07 -15.02
C SER A 368 0.07 -16.79 -15.11
N ILE A 369 1.19 -16.05 -15.03
CA ILE A 369 2.53 -16.64 -14.97
C ILE A 369 2.69 -17.48 -13.70
N GLN A 370 2.33 -16.96 -12.55
CA GLN A 370 2.48 -17.69 -11.28
C GLN A 370 1.70 -19.00 -11.31
N LEU A 371 0.47 -18.99 -11.83
CA LEU A 371 -0.33 -20.20 -11.97
C LEU A 371 0.33 -21.22 -12.92
N ILE A 372 0.83 -20.78 -14.07
CA ILE A 372 1.51 -21.64 -15.03
C ILE A 372 2.81 -22.23 -14.44
N LEU A 373 3.60 -21.40 -13.73
CA LEU A 373 4.83 -21.87 -13.09
C LEU A 373 4.54 -22.87 -11.97
N GLN A 374 3.50 -22.67 -11.18
CA GLN A 374 3.07 -23.65 -10.18
C GLN A 374 2.65 -24.98 -10.80
N GLU A 375 1.90 -24.93 -11.90
CA GLU A 375 1.50 -26.12 -12.65
C GLU A 375 2.71 -26.88 -13.23
N GLU A 376 3.66 -26.17 -13.82
CA GLU A 376 4.89 -26.76 -14.34
C GLU A 376 5.78 -27.33 -13.23
N GLN A 377 5.85 -26.68 -12.07
CA GLN A 377 6.55 -27.24 -10.89
C GLN A 377 5.84 -28.50 -10.37
N ARG A 378 4.51 -28.54 -10.37
CA ARG A 378 3.75 -29.73 -10.00
C ARG A 378 4.07 -30.90 -10.95
N LYS A 379 4.02 -30.66 -12.25
CA LYS A 379 4.37 -31.67 -13.26
C LYS A 379 5.80 -32.19 -13.10
N LEU A 380 6.74 -31.27 -12.81
CA LEU A 380 8.13 -31.66 -12.53
C LEU A 380 8.22 -32.56 -11.31
N ASN A 381 7.53 -32.26 -10.23
CA ASN A 381 7.55 -33.10 -9.03
C ASN A 381 6.87 -34.47 -9.27
N GLU A 382 5.78 -34.51 -10.03
CA GLU A 382 5.12 -35.75 -10.43
C GLU A 382 6.04 -36.63 -11.30
N ALA A 383 6.71 -36.06 -12.31
CA ALA A 383 7.64 -36.76 -13.14
C ALA A 383 8.85 -37.30 -12.35
N LEU A 384 9.34 -36.55 -11.37
CA LEU A 384 10.42 -37.04 -10.49
C LEU A 384 9.92 -38.17 -9.57
N ALA A 385 8.70 -38.13 -9.09
CA ALA A 385 8.08 -39.15 -8.27
C ALA A 385 7.89 -40.46 -9.09
N ASP A 386 7.48 -40.36 -10.37
CA ASP A 386 7.32 -41.49 -11.29
C ASP A 386 8.65 -42.16 -11.56
N VAL A 387 9.72 -41.37 -11.76
CA VAL A 387 11.09 -41.92 -11.89
C VAL A 387 11.54 -42.62 -10.61
N GLN A 388 11.22 -42.05 -9.42
CA GLN A 388 11.51 -42.71 -8.15
C GLN A 388 10.75 -44.01 -7.94
N ASN A 389 9.50 -44.10 -8.40
CA ASN A 389 8.67 -45.29 -8.29
C ASN A 389 9.04 -46.37 -9.30
N SER A 390 9.76 -46.01 -10.38
CA SER A 390 10.19 -46.95 -11.43
C SER A 390 11.46 -47.72 -11.08
N GLN A 391 11.76 -47.95 -9.82
CA GLN A 391 12.92 -48.62 -9.27
C GLN A 391 12.85 -50.17 -9.50
N GLY A 392 12.69 -50.59 -10.74
CA GLY A 392 12.88 -52.00 -11.11
C GLY A 392 14.36 -52.28 -11.37
N ASN A 393 14.87 -53.47 -11.15
CA ASN A 393 16.14 -54.12 -11.49
C ASN A 393 17.41 -53.27 -11.82
N MET A 394 17.48 -52.00 -11.43
CA MET A 394 18.66 -51.15 -11.64
C MET A 394 19.58 -51.14 -10.43
N THR A 395 20.89 -51.05 -10.64
CA THR A 395 21.83 -50.81 -9.56
C THR A 395 21.67 -49.38 -9.02
N GLN A 396 21.91 -49.20 -7.73
CA GLN A 396 21.75 -47.89 -7.02
C GLN A 396 22.52 -46.77 -7.73
N GLY A 397 23.69 -47.01 -8.28
CA GLY A 397 24.49 -46.04 -9.02
C GLY A 397 23.86 -45.63 -10.37
N GLN A 398 23.31 -46.58 -11.12
CA GLN A 398 22.60 -46.29 -12.36
C GLN A 398 21.31 -45.53 -12.15
N PHE A 399 20.59 -45.84 -11.08
CA PHE A 399 19.38 -45.12 -10.69
C PHE A 399 19.67 -43.66 -10.30
N MET A 400 20.70 -43.40 -9.49
CA MET A 400 21.10 -42.04 -9.13
C MET A 400 21.55 -41.22 -10.35
N GLN A 401 22.27 -41.81 -11.29
CA GLN A 401 22.70 -41.13 -12.50
C GLN A 401 21.50 -40.81 -13.43
N LEU A 402 20.53 -41.71 -13.53
CA LEU A 402 19.29 -41.50 -14.28
C LEU A 402 18.47 -40.35 -13.66
N LEU A 403 18.30 -40.38 -12.35
CA LEU A 403 17.56 -39.37 -11.59
C LEU A 403 18.18 -37.97 -11.72
N GLN A 404 19.52 -37.88 -11.63
CA GLN A 404 20.25 -36.63 -11.87
C GLN A 404 20.10 -36.13 -13.32
N THR A 405 20.15 -37.02 -14.29
CA THR A 405 20.03 -36.63 -15.70
C THR A 405 18.64 -36.17 -16.05
N GLU A 406 17.59 -36.83 -15.56
CA GLU A 406 16.21 -36.45 -15.78
C GLU A 406 15.85 -35.17 -15.00
N ALA A 407 16.29 -35.02 -13.76
CA ALA A 407 16.13 -33.80 -12.99
C ALA A 407 16.78 -32.59 -13.70
N ALA A 408 18.00 -32.77 -14.23
CA ALA A 408 18.69 -31.70 -14.95
C ALA A 408 17.98 -31.33 -16.28
N LYS A 409 17.43 -32.31 -17.02
CA LYS A 409 16.62 -32.03 -18.22
C LYS A 409 15.33 -31.27 -17.88
N LEU A 410 14.62 -31.74 -16.87
CA LEU A 410 13.36 -31.12 -16.43
C LEU A 410 13.59 -29.71 -15.92
N GLN A 411 14.63 -29.44 -15.10
CA GLN A 411 15.02 -28.12 -14.68
C GLN A 411 15.36 -27.18 -15.84
N LYS A 412 16.11 -27.69 -16.83
CA LYS A 412 16.46 -26.93 -18.04
C LYS A 412 15.22 -26.55 -18.85
N ASN A 413 14.25 -27.43 -18.97
CA ASN A 413 13.00 -27.19 -19.66
C ASN A 413 12.14 -26.16 -18.90
N LEU A 414 12.04 -26.31 -17.60
CA LEU A 414 11.33 -25.33 -16.74
C LEU A 414 11.97 -23.93 -16.86
N ALA A 415 13.28 -23.81 -16.76
CA ALA A 415 14.00 -22.56 -16.92
C ALA A 415 13.82 -21.92 -18.31
N LYS A 416 13.74 -22.76 -19.38
CA LYS A 416 13.42 -22.28 -20.72
C LYS A 416 12.00 -21.74 -20.79
N ARG A 417 11.03 -22.48 -20.25
CA ARG A 417 9.61 -22.10 -20.24
C ARG A 417 9.37 -20.84 -19.41
N GLU A 418 10.04 -20.72 -18.27
CA GLU A 418 10.00 -19.51 -17.45
C GLU A 418 10.48 -18.27 -18.23
N ARG A 419 11.60 -18.41 -18.98
CA ARG A 419 12.12 -17.30 -19.80
C ARG A 419 11.15 -16.90 -20.90
N GLU A 420 10.55 -17.87 -21.60
CA GLU A 420 9.54 -17.61 -22.63
C GLU A 420 8.31 -16.90 -22.07
N LEU A 421 7.78 -17.37 -20.93
CA LEU A 421 6.64 -16.76 -20.25
C LEU A 421 6.95 -15.34 -19.77
N ARG A 422 8.12 -15.11 -19.17
CA ARG A 422 8.56 -13.78 -18.76
C ARG A 422 8.71 -12.83 -19.95
N GLN A 423 9.21 -13.32 -21.09
CA GLN A 423 9.35 -12.52 -22.29
C GLN A 423 7.98 -12.15 -22.89
N ASP A 424 7.04 -13.09 -22.95
CA ASP A 424 5.66 -12.85 -23.43
C ASP A 424 4.93 -11.84 -22.52
N THR A 425 5.06 -12.01 -21.20
CA THR A 425 4.47 -11.05 -20.24
C THR A 425 5.08 -9.67 -20.35
N ASN A 426 6.40 -9.58 -20.50
CA ASN A 426 7.07 -8.29 -20.68
C ASN A 426 6.58 -7.58 -21.97
N THR A 427 6.24 -8.36 -22.99
CA THR A 427 5.64 -7.82 -24.22
C THR A 427 4.22 -7.32 -23.97
N LYS A 428 3.40 -8.07 -23.22
CA LYS A 428 2.04 -7.66 -22.82
C LYS A 428 2.04 -6.43 -21.92
N VAL A 429 2.93 -6.38 -20.93
CA VAL A 429 3.13 -5.21 -20.06
C VAL A 429 3.47 -3.97 -20.90
N LYS A 430 4.47 -4.06 -21.79
CA LYS A 430 4.84 -2.95 -22.67
C LYS A 430 3.72 -2.55 -23.62
N SER A 431 2.87 -3.46 -24.07
CA SER A 431 1.71 -3.13 -24.89
C SER A 431 0.64 -2.38 -24.12
N ALA A 432 0.35 -2.81 -22.88
CA ALA A 432 -0.60 -2.13 -21.99
C ALA A 432 -0.12 -0.71 -21.61
N GLU A 433 1.17 -0.56 -21.30
CA GLU A 433 1.77 0.75 -21.04
C GLU A 433 1.67 1.68 -22.26
N ARG A 434 1.96 1.19 -23.46
CA ARG A 434 1.83 1.98 -24.70
C ARG A 434 0.39 2.34 -25.01
N GLN A 435 -0.56 1.48 -24.71
CA GLN A 435 -1.99 1.77 -24.89
C GLN A 435 -2.40 2.88 -23.92
N ARG A 436 -2.09 2.76 -22.63
CA ARG A 436 -2.31 3.80 -21.62
C ARG A 436 -1.75 5.14 -22.06
N ASP A 437 -0.48 5.18 -22.51
CA ASP A 437 0.19 6.41 -22.92
C ASP A 437 -0.46 7.05 -24.15
N ARG A 438 -0.98 6.25 -25.09
CA ARG A 438 -1.76 6.76 -26.23
C ARG A 438 -3.08 7.37 -25.79
N GLU A 439 -3.84 6.69 -24.94
CA GLU A 439 -5.13 7.19 -24.44
C GLU A 439 -4.97 8.51 -23.66
N ILE A 440 -3.93 8.60 -22.83
CA ILE A 440 -3.61 9.83 -22.11
C ILE A 440 -3.25 10.95 -23.09
N LYS A 441 -2.43 10.67 -24.10
CA LYS A 441 -2.01 11.65 -25.10
C LYS A 441 -3.17 12.14 -25.96
N GLU A 442 -4.04 11.25 -26.41
CA GLU A 442 -5.24 11.58 -27.17
C GLU A 442 -6.15 12.52 -26.39
N LYS A 443 -6.38 12.25 -25.10
CA LYS A 443 -7.15 13.14 -24.22
C LYS A 443 -6.47 14.50 -24.03
N GLN A 444 -5.15 14.55 -23.94
CA GLN A 444 -4.41 15.81 -23.85
C GLN A 444 -4.56 16.64 -25.13
N GLU A 445 -4.44 16.01 -26.30
CA GLU A 445 -4.60 16.65 -27.61
C GLU A 445 -6.02 17.21 -27.77
N ASP A 446 -7.06 16.46 -27.38
CA ASP A 446 -8.47 16.91 -27.41
C ASP A 446 -8.68 18.16 -26.55
N ILE A 447 -8.14 18.18 -25.33
CA ILE A 447 -8.26 19.33 -24.43
C ILE A 447 -7.50 20.53 -24.98
N GLN A 448 -6.29 20.32 -25.50
CA GLN A 448 -5.51 21.39 -26.11
C GLN A 448 -6.26 21.98 -27.31
N PHE A 449 -6.83 21.13 -28.17
CA PHE A 449 -7.65 21.57 -29.30
C PHE A 449 -8.86 22.40 -28.85
N MET A 450 -9.62 21.90 -27.89
CA MET A 450 -10.77 22.64 -27.32
C MET A 450 -10.33 23.96 -26.70
N SER A 451 -9.23 23.99 -25.95
CA SER A 451 -8.75 25.21 -25.29
C SER A 451 -8.30 26.30 -26.26
N VAL A 452 -7.80 25.91 -27.43
CA VAL A 452 -7.35 26.86 -28.48
C VAL A 452 -8.51 27.33 -29.33
N PHE A 453 -9.41 26.44 -29.75
CA PHE A 453 -10.45 26.76 -30.73
C PHE A 453 -11.77 27.23 -30.13
N LEU A 454 -12.14 26.79 -28.92
CA LEU A 454 -13.41 27.14 -28.30
C LEU A 454 -13.52 28.65 -27.91
N PRO A 455 -12.50 29.29 -27.30
CA PRO A 455 -12.61 30.69 -26.88
C PRO A 455 -12.80 31.71 -28.02
N PRO A 456 -12.22 31.59 -29.22
CA PRO A 456 -12.46 32.55 -30.28
C PRO A 456 -13.82 32.41 -30.98
N ILE A 457 -14.52 31.26 -30.85
CA ILE A 457 -15.82 31.05 -31.54
C ILE A 457 -16.86 32.12 -31.18
N PRO A 458 -17.12 32.47 -29.89
CA PRO A 458 -18.10 33.51 -29.58
C PRO A 458 -17.73 34.87 -30.19
N LEU A 459 -16.44 35.21 -30.21
CA LEU A 459 -15.96 36.45 -30.82
C LEU A 459 -16.17 36.47 -32.34
N LEU A 460 -15.91 35.34 -33.01
CA LEU A 460 -16.16 35.19 -34.44
C LEU A 460 -17.65 35.29 -34.77
N ILE A 461 -18.52 34.70 -33.95
CA ILE A 461 -19.98 34.80 -34.10
C ILE A 461 -20.42 36.26 -33.98
N ILE A 462 -19.96 36.97 -32.97
CA ILE A 462 -20.28 38.39 -32.78
C ILE A 462 -19.76 39.22 -33.96
N ALA A 463 -18.52 39.01 -34.36
CA ALA A 463 -17.93 39.69 -35.52
C ALA A 463 -18.73 39.42 -36.80
N PHE A 464 -19.20 38.20 -37.01
CA PHE A 464 -20.02 37.83 -38.14
C PHE A 464 -21.38 38.57 -38.15
N PHE A 465 -22.06 38.65 -37.00
CA PHE A 465 -23.31 39.41 -36.88
C PHE A 465 -23.10 40.90 -37.08
N VAL A 466 -22.04 41.47 -36.53
CA VAL A 466 -21.68 42.89 -36.73
C VAL A 466 -21.38 43.14 -38.21
N PHE A 467 -20.63 42.26 -38.86
CA PHE A 467 -20.36 42.35 -40.30
C PHE A 467 -21.64 42.32 -41.13
N LEU A 468 -22.55 41.38 -40.85
CA LEU A 468 -23.83 41.29 -41.55
C LEU A 468 -24.68 42.56 -41.36
N ARG A 469 -24.72 43.09 -40.13
CA ARG A 469 -25.45 44.31 -39.79
C ARG A 469 -24.85 45.53 -40.51
N LYS A 470 -23.53 45.65 -40.53
CA LYS A 470 -22.82 46.72 -41.23
C LYS A 470 -23.03 46.63 -42.73
N ARG A 471 -22.94 45.46 -43.33
CA ARG A 471 -23.17 45.20 -44.74
C ARG A 471 -24.62 45.54 -45.17
N LYS A 472 -25.63 45.19 -44.35
CA LYS A 472 -27.01 45.61 -44.58
C LYS A 472 -27.17 47.12 -44.54
N ALA A 473 -26.57 47.83 -43.62
CA ALA A 473 -26.61 49.29 -43.52
C ALA A 473 -25.93 49.98 -44.68
N GLU A 474 -24.80 49.43 -45.15
CA GLU A 474 -24.10 49.94 -46.34
C GLU A 474 -24.95 49.79 -47.65
N ILE A 475 -25.61 48.64 -47.84
CA ILE A 475 -26.51 48.38 -48.96
C ILE A 475 -27.71 49.37 -48.93
N GLN A 476 -28.31 49.58 -47.77
CA GLN A 476 -29.43 50.51 -47.59
C GLN A 476 -28.98 51.96 -47.75
N GLY A 477 -27.80 52.35 -47.24
CA GLY A 477 -27.23 53.67 -47.45
C GLY A 477 -26.89 53.99 -48.93
N ALA A 478 -26.39 52.97 -49.67
CA ALA A 478 -26.11 53.11 -51.13
C ALA A 478 -27.37 53.31 -51.98
N ILE A 479 -28.47 52.69 -51.54
CA ILE A 479 -29.77 52.87 -52.24
C ILE A 479 -30.31 54.31 -52.05
N VAL A 480 -30.22 54.84 -50.85
CA VAL A 480 -30.67 56.19 -50.51
C VAL A 480 -29.82 57.27 -51.20
N SER A 481 -28.52 57.10 -51.35
CA SER A 481 -27.63 58.05 -52.05
C SER A 481 -27.82 58.05 -53.55
N ARG A 482 -28.37 57.00 -54.23
CA ARG A 482 -28.65 56.93 -55.63
C ARG A 482 -30.02 57.50 -56.03
N VAL A 483 -30.91 57.73 -55.08
CA VAL A 483 -32.26 58.28 -55.35
C VAL A 483 -32.30 59.82 -55.21
N ARG A 484 -31.21 60.46 -54.79
CA ARG A 484 -31.04 61.88 -54.58
C ARG A 484 -30.18 62.58 -55.68
N SER A 485 -29.86 61.91 -56.78
CA SER A 485 -29.19 62.51 -57.92
C SER A 485 -30.13 62.62 -59.12
#